data_a4531aa2c437cd7850b6ad4095370d9d
#
_entry.id   a4531aa2c437cd7850b6ad4095370d9d
#
_cell.length_a   1.000
_cell.length_b   1.000
_cell.length_c   1.000
_cell.angle_alpha   90.00
_cell.angle_beta   90.00
_cell.angle_gamma   90.00
#
_symmetry.space_group_name_H-M   'P 1'
#
loop_
_entity.id
_entity.type
_entity.pdbx_description
1 polymer ?
#
loop_
_entity_poly.entity_id
_entity_poly.type
_entity_poly.pdbx_seq_one_letter_code
_entity_poly.pdbx_strand_id
1 'polypeptide(L)'
;MDQLTTDDAAHRRDPGPVVPTAAAGTPPATSPQPATPPRRRPRRLTAGDRVALIAPSGPIDPQRLAAGTALLRSWGLDVVPGAHLLDRHPVHGYLAGTDAARVADFQQAWLDPAISAVVCARGGYGVQRMVDLVDWDALRAAPPKILVGFSDITVLHEAVDLRLGLPTLYGPMGTAAAFLEDHATADHLRRTLFEPATTRVLTSATAEPLVPGRAAGTTAGGCAALLATDRGTPSARPSFAGTILLLEDVNEQPYRLDRTLTQLIRSGALDGLAAVALGSWEGCGPPELVREVMLDRLGPLGVPVIWELGFGHSPSSLTVPLGVPAVLDADAGTLTLDEPVFGEPSA
;
A
#
# COMPACT_ATOMS: atom_id res chain seq x y z
N MET A 1 47.81 -21.88 56.45
CA MET A 1 47.11 -22.68 57.46
C MET A 1 45.89 -21.86 57.81
N ASP A 2 44.78 -22.18 57.16
CA ASP A 2 43.56 -22.54 57.79
C ASP A 2 42.49 -22.80 56.73
N GLN A 3 41.75 -23.79 57.04
CA GLN A 3 40.87 -24.56 56.15
C GLN A 3 39.59 -23.80 55.80
N LEU A 4 39.22 -23.82 54.53
CA LEU A 4 37.89 -23.49 54.07
C LEU A 4 36.96 -24.72 54.15
N THR A 5 36.00 -24.65 55.00
CA THR A 5 34.89 -25.61 55.07
C THR A 5 33.82 -25.26 54.07
N THR A 6 33.52 -26.19 53.17
CA THR A 6 32.36 -26.16 52.25
C THR A 6 31.08 -26.42 53.01
N ASP A 7 30.13 -25.50 52.96
CA ASP A 7 28.76 -25.72 53.42
C ASP A 7 27.83 -25.80 52.17
N ASP A 8 27.33 -27.01 51.92
CA ASP A 8 26.46 -27.37 50.81
C ASP A 8 25.01 -27.25 51.28
N ALA A 9 24.41 -26.06 51.11
CA ALA A 9 22.99 -25.83 51.44
C ALA A 9 22.15 -25.96 50.17
N ALA A 10 21.55 -27.15 50.00
CA ALA A 10 20.56 -27.45 48.97
C ALA A 10 19.36 -26.50 49.06
N HIS A 11 19.26 -25.53 48.15
CA HIS A 11 18.08 -24.70 47.97
C HIS A 11 16.95 -25.54 47.33
N ARG A 12 16.03 -26.02 48.15
CA ARG A 12 14.73 -26.52 47.68
C ARG A 12 13.96 -25.33 47.08
N ARG A 13 13.74 -25.33 45.76
CA ARG A 13 12.84 -24.38 45.07
C ARG A 13 11.42 -24.77 45.41
N ASP A 14 10.71 -23.89 46.08
CA ASP A 14 9.27 -23.96 46.32
C ASP A 14 8.55 -23.84 44.95
N PRO A 15 7.65 -24.76 44.57
CA PRO A 15 6.84 -24.59 43.36
C PRO A 15 5.84 -23.47 43.62
N GLY A 16 6.06 -22.30 43.00
CA GLY A 16 5.14 -21.17 43.05
C GLY A 16 3.70 -21.54 42.63
N PRO A 17 2.71 -20.71 42.96
CA PRO A 17 1.30 -21.05 42.79
C PRO A 17 0.97 -21.29 41.32
N VAL A 18 0.35 -22.43 41.02
CA VAL A 18 -0.20 -22.79 39.72
C VAL A 18 -1.32 -21.81 39.39
N VAL A 19 -1.09 -20.93 38.43
CA VAL A 19 -2.14 -20.08 37.88
C VAL A 19 -3.11 -20.97 37.11
N PRO A 20 -4.42 -20.96 37.43
CA PRO A 20 -5.39 -21.76 36.68
C PRO A 20 -5.46 -21.25 35.25
N THR A 21 -5.27 -22.14 34.28
CA THR A 21 -5.52 -21.88 32.85
C THR A 21 -6.97 -21.45 32.69
N ALA A 22 -7.16 -20.18 32.29
CA ALA A 22 -8.49 -19.69 31.93
C ALA A 22 -9.04 -20.57 30.79
N ALA A 23 -10.26 -21.09 30.97
CA ALA A 23 -10.96 -21.81 29.93
C ALA A 23 -11.03 -20.94 28.68
N ALA A 24 -10.67 -21.54 27.55
CA ALA A 24 -10.76 -20.87 26.23
C ALA A 24 -12.21 -20.42 26.00
N GLY A 25 -12.47 -19.14 26.22
CA GLY A 25 -13.74 -18.52 25.88
C GLY A 25 -13.95 -18.65 24.36
N THR A 26 -15.16 -19.02 23.95
CA THR A 26 -15.57 -19.02 22.54
C THR A 26 -15.25 -17.65 21.94
N PRO A 27 -14.51 -17.57 20.81
CA PRO A 27 -14.24 -16.28 20.18
C PRO A 27 -15.56 -15.57 19.86
N PRO A 28 -15.66 -14.25 20.01
CA PRO A 28 -16.86 -13.50 19.66
C PRO A 28 -17.21 -13.79 18.21
N ALA A 29 -18.51 -14.03 17.94
CA ALA A 29 -19.01 -14.26 16.60
C ALA A 29 -18.61 -13.06 15.73
N THR A 30 -17.81 -13.32 14.69
CA THR A 30 -17.47 -12.34 13.66
C THR A 30 -18.76 -11.87 13.00
N SER A 31 -19.05 -10.57 13.09
CA SER A 31 -20.14 -9.96 12.32
C SER A 31 -19.99 -10.33 10.85
N PRO A 32 -21.06 -10.67 10.13
CA PRO A 32 -20.96 -11.01 8.71
C PRO A 32 -20.32 -9.85 7.97
N GLN A 33 -19.18 -10.09 7.34
CA GLN A 33 -18.52 -9.09 6.50
C GLN A 33 -19.41 -8.79 5.31
N PRO A 34 -19.53 -7.52 4.90
CA PRO A 34 -20.21 -7.19 3.67
C PRO A 34 -19.55 -7.96 2.51
N ALA A 35 -20.37 -8.57 1.66
CA ALA A 35 -19.89 -9.28 0.49
C ALA A 35 -19.01 -8.35 -0.35
N THR A 36 -17.83 -8.82 -0.75
CA THR A 36 -16.94 -8.06 -1.64
C THR A 36 -17.71 -7.72 -2.92
N PRO A 37 -17.78 -6.44 -3.33
CA PRO A 37 -18.50 -6.05 -4.54
C PRO A 37 -17.89 -6.74 -5.77
N PRO A 38 -18.69 -7.00 -6.83
CA PRO A 38 -18.15 -7.55 -8.06
C PRO A 38 -17.07 -6.62 -8.62
N ARG A 39 -15.93 -7.20 -9.02
CA ARG A 39 -14.82 -6.42 -9.56
C ARG A 39 -15.21 -5.76 -10.86
N ARG A 40 -14.99 -4.44 -10.94
CA ARG A 40 -15.16 -3.61 -12.12
C ARG A 40 -13.79 -3.09 -12.55
N ARG A 41 -13.62 -2.80 -13.82
CA ARG A 41 -12.37 -2.22 -14.34
C ARG A 41 -12.64 -0.82 -14.90
N PRO A 42 -11.91 0.22 -14.47
CA PRO A 42 -11.85 1.48 -15.19
C PRO A 42 -11.31 1.24 -16.61
N ARG A 43 -11.67 2.12 -17.55
CA ARG A 43 -11.00 2.14 -18.85
C ARG A 43 -9.61 2.77 -18.74
N ARG A 44 -8.68 2.39 -19.62
CA ARG A 44 -7.39 3.07 -19.75
C ARG A 44 -7.58 4.54 -20.18
N LEU A 45 -6.60 5.37 -19.89
CA LEU A 45 -6.62 6.76 -20.34
C LEU A 45 -6.30 6.90 -21.83
N THR A 46 -6.82 7.97 -22.41
CA THR A 46 -6.53 8.45 -23.76
C THR A 46 -6.20 9.94 -23.72
N ALA A 47 -5.54 10.45 -24.76
CA ALA A 47 -5.32 11.89 -24.88
C ALA A 47 -6.66 12.66 -24.88
N GLY A 48 -6.72 13.78 -24.16
CA GLY A 48 -7.93 14.56 -23.91
C GLY A 48 -8.69 14.17 -22.64
N ASP A 49 -8.35 13.05 -21.99
CA ASP A 49 -8.99 12.68 -20.73
C ASP A 49 -8.69 13.67 -19.62
N ARG A 50 -9.71 13.92 -18.79
CA ARG A 50 -9.59 14.76 -17.60
C ARG A 50 -9.15 13.94 -16.41
N VAL A 51 -8.15 14.44 -15.70
CA VAL A 51 -7.65 13.84 -14.46
C VAL A 51 -7.67 14.85 -13.33
N ALA A 52 -8.24 14.47 -12.19
CA ALA A 52 -8.20 15.30 -11.00
C ALA A 52 -6.88 15.12 -10.28
N LEU A 53 -6.29 16.23 -9.82
CA LEU A 53 -5.12 16.24 -8.95
C LEU A 53 -5.55 16.74 -7.57
N ILE A 54 -5.39 15.90 -6.54
CA ILE A 54 -5.87 16.15 -5.17
C ILE A 54 -4.77 15.95 -4.13
N ALA A 55 -4.94 16.53 -2.95
CA ALA A 55 -4.02 16.41 -1.81
C ALA A 55 -4.70 15.77 -0.59
N PRO A 56 -4.87 14.44 -0.54
CA PRO A 56 -5.60 13.80 0.56
C PRO A 56 -4.77 13.68 1.86
N SER A 57 -3.48 13.98 1.82
CA SER A 57 -2.52 13.77 2.91
C SER A 57 -1.82 15.07 3.31
N GLY A 58 -0.53 15.20 2.97
CA GLY A 58 0.32 16.33 3.33
C GLY A 58 0.24 17.50 2.35
N PRO A 59 0.65 18.72 2.79
CA PRO A 59 0.65 19.91 1.97
C PRO A 59 1.68 19.83 0.86
N ILE A 60 1.42 20.52 -0.25
CA ILE A 60 2.19 20.47 -1.49
C ILE A 60 3.04 21.72 -1.64
N ASP A 61 4.21 21.56 -2.25
CA ASP A 61 5.01 22.65 -2.76
C ASP A 61 4.43 23.14 -4.10
N PRO A 62 4.12 24.44 -4.26
CA PRO A 62 3.52 24.98 -5.48
C PRO A 62 4.40 24.82 -6.74
N GLN A 63 5.73 24.83 -6.60
CA GLN A 63 6.64 24.67 -7.76
C GLN A 63 6.63 23.22 -8.25
N ARG A 64 6.66 22.25 -7.31
CA ARG A 64 6.52 20.83 -7.65
C ARG A 64 5.15 20.51 -8.24
N LEU A 65 4.10 21.15 -7.74
CA LEU A 65 2.75 21.06 -8.32
C LEU A 65 2.72 21.55 -9.76
N ALA A 66 3.32 22.69 -10.04
CA ALA A 66 3.38 23.23 -11.40
C ALA A 66 4.14 22.28 -12.34
N ALA A 67 5.28 21.72 -11.91
CA ALA A 67 6.06 20.76 -12.66
C ALA A 67 5.28 19.48 -12.96
N GLY A 68 4.65 18.87 -11.93
CA GLY A 68 3.86 17.66 -12.10
C GLY A 68 2.62 17.86 -12.97
N THR A 69 1.95 19.00 -12.84
CA THR A 69 0.84 19.38 -13.72
C THR A 69 1.31 19.52 -15.18
N ALA A 70 2.46 20.14 -15.40
CA ALA A 70 3.03 20.28 -16.75
C ALA A 70 3.38 18.91 -17.34
N LEU A 71 3.96 18.01 -16.56
CA LEU A 71 4.29 16.65 -17.00
C LEU A 71 3.03 15.85 -17.38
N LEU A 72 1.97 15.85 -16.53
CA LEU A 72 0.71 15.19 -16.87
C LEU A 72 0.05 15.78 -18.13
N ARG A 73 0.08 17.10 -18.29
CA ARG A 73 -0.40 17.79 -19.50
C ARG A 73 0.41 17.43 -20.75
N SER A 74 1.70 17.19 -20.61
CA SER A 74 2.54 16.77 -21.74
C SER A 74 2.16 15.38 -22.29
N TRP A 75 1.45 14.58 -21.49
CA TRP A 75 0.86 13.30 -21.94
C TRP A 75 -0.49 13.48 -22.65
N GLY A 76 -0.95 14.72 -22.84
CA GLY A 76 -2.22 15.06 -23.48
C GLY A 76 -3.43 15.04 -22.51
N LEU A 77 -3.19 15.04 -21.19
CA LEU A 77 -4.27 15.03 -20.20
C LEU A 77 -4.74 16.47 -19.87
N ASP A 78 -6.04 16.61 -19.63
CA ASP A 78 -6.62 17.83 -19.02
C ASP A 78 -6.58 17.69 -17.50
N VAL A 79 -5.69 18.44 -16.84
CA VAL A 79 -5.48 18.35 -15.39
C VAL A 79 -6.35 19.35 -14.66
N VAL A 80 -7.24 18.84 -13.81
CA VAL A 80 -8.20 19.59 -12.98
C VAL A 80 -7.72 19.58 -11.55
N PRO A 81 -7.27 20.71 -10.99
CA PRO A 81 -6.89 20.77 -9.59
C PRO A 81 -8.12 20.69 -8.67
N GLY A 82 -8.01 19.95 -7.57
CA GLY A 82 -8.98 20.01 -6.47
C GLY A 82 -9.08 21.42 -5.88
N ALA A 83 -10.24 21.79 -5.39
CA ALA A 83 -10.49 23.12 -4.83
C ALA A 83 -9.58 23.45 -3.62
N HIS A 84 -9.21 22.42 -2.86
CA HIS A 84 -8.39 22.50 -1.64
C HIS A 84 -6.96 22.01 -1.83
N LEU A 85 -6.51 21.85 -3.07
CA LEU A 85 -5.23 21.21 -3.42
C LEU A 85 -4.00 21.89 -2.76
N LEU A 86 -4.04 23.23 -2.55
CA LEU A 86 -2.97 24.02 -1.93
C LEU A 86 -3.28 24.44 -0.50
N ASP A 87 -4.36 23.97 0.08
CA ASP A 87 -4.72 24.29 1.44
C ASP A 87 -3.67 23.76 2.44
N ARG A 88 -3.62 24.42 3.59
CA ARG A 88 -2.85 24.00 4.75
C ARG A 88 -3.75 23.98 5.96
N HIS A 89 -3.65 22.93 6.76
CA HIS A 89 -4.43 22.86 7.99
C HIS A 89 -4.00 23.99 8.95
N PRO A 90 -4.95 24.73 9.53
CA PRO A 90 -4.63 25.95 10.31
C PRO A 90 -3.79 25.68 11.57
N VAL A 91 -3.81 24.44 12.08
CA VAL A 91 -3.08 24.05 13.30
C VAL A 91 -2.01 23.01 12.99
N HIS A 92 -2.31 22.03 12.15
CA HIS A 92 -1.45 20.88 11.87
C HIS A 92 -0.75 21.04 10.51
N GLY A 93 0.38 21.75 10.49
CA GLY A 93 1.10 22.09 9.26
C GLY A 93 1.54 20.89 8.39
N TYR A 94 1.42 19.66 8.88
CA TYR A 94 1.68 18.43 8.14
C TYR A 94 0.47 17.92 7.33
N LEU A 95 -0.72 18.56 7.43
CA LEU A 95 -1.94 18.21 6.69
C LEU A 95 -2.26 19.24 5.60
N ALA A 96 -2.72 18.75 4.46
CA ALA A 96 -3.22 19.56 3.35
C ALA A 96 -4.68 20.00 3.59
N GLY A 97 -4.89 20.97 4.48
CA GLY A 97 -6.22 21.43 4.84
C GLY A 97 -6.92 20.56 5.89
N THR A 98 -8.20 20.84 6.12
CA THR A 98 -9.04 20.09 7.06
C THR A 98 -9.42 18.71 6.51
N ASP A 99 -9.82 17.80 7.39
CA ASP A 99 -10.28 16.47 6.97
C ASP A 99 -11.48 16.60 6.01
N ALA A 100 -12.43 17.50 6.28
CA ALA A 100 -13.59 17.77 5.43
C ALA A 100 -13.22 18.31 4.04
N ALA A 101 -12.23 19.21 3.94
CA ALA A 101 -11.75 19.74 2.67
C ALA A 101 -11.12 18.65 1.81
N ARG A 102 -10.30 17.77 2.40
CA ARG A 102 -9.64 16.66 1.71
C ARG A 102 -10.64 15.60 1.23
N VAL A 103 -11.66 15.30 2.04
CA VAL A 103 -12.79 14.44 1.64
C VAL A 103 -13.57 15.06 0.50
N ALA A 104 -13.87 16.38 0.57
CA ALA A 104 -14.62 17.06 -0.48
C ALA A 104 -13.90 16.98 -1.83
N ASP A 105 -12.60 17.25 -1.89
CA ASP A 105 -11.81 17.13 -3.12
C ASP A 105 -11.83 15.70 -3.68
N PHE A 106 -11.64 14.68 -2.83
CA PHE A 106 -11.68 13.29 -3.26
C PHE A 106 -13.05 12.89 -3.80
N GLN A 107 -14.14 13.22 -3.07
CA GLN A 107 -15.51 12.89 -3.48
C GLN A 107 -15.93 13.64 -4.74
N GLN A 108 -15.64 14.93 -4.84
CA GLN A 108 -15.98 15.72 -6.02
C GLN A 108 -15.27 15.16 -7.26
N ALA A 109 -13.97 14.88 -7.16
CA ALA A 109 -13.21 14.26 -8.24
C ALA A 109 -13.78 12.89 -8.65
N TRP A 110 -14.23 12.10 -7.67
CA TRP A 110 -14.78 10.77 -7.93
C TRP A 110 -16.18 10.83 -8.54
N LEU A 111 -17.02 11.76 -8.11
CA LEU A 111 -18.43 11.88 -8.55
C LEU A 111 -18.56 12.61 -9.89
N ASP A 112 -17.60 13.46 -10.27
CA ASP A 112 -17.64 14.16 -11.57
C ASP A 112 -17.47 13.16 -12.72
N PRO A 113 -18.53 12.95 -13.56
CA PRO A 113 -18.47 11.99 -14.66
C PRO A 113 -17.43 12.34 -15.75
N ALA A 114 -16.99 13.59 -15.80
CA ALA A 114 -15.97 14.04 -16.75
C ALA A 114 -14.54 13.65 -16.32
N ILE A 115 -14.32 13.28 -15.05
CA ILE A 115 -13.01 12.85 -14.55
C ILE A 115 -12.84 11.34 -14.79
N SER A 116 -11.73 10.97 -15.42
CA SER A 116 -11.37 9.57 -15.71
C SER A 116 -10.42 8.97 -14.65
N ALA A 117 -9.58 9.81 -14.03
CA ALA A 117 -8.64 9.38 -13.00
C ALA A 117 -8.48 10.41 -11.88
N VAL A 118 -8.16 9.92 -10.69
CA VAL A 118 -7.78 10.72 -9.52
C VAL A 118 -6.30 10.44 -9.23
N VAL A 119 -5.46 11.45 -9.36
CA VAL A 119 -4.03 11.38 -9.07
C VAL A 119 -3.79 12.09 -7.74
N CYS A 120 -3.22 11.39 -6.76
CA CYS A 120 -2.81 11.99 -5.52
C CYS A 120 -1.52 12.80 -5.75
N ALA A 121 -1.48 14.04 -5.28
CA ALA A 121 -0.33 14.90 -5.50
C ALA A 121 0.82 14.55 -4.57
N ARG A 122 0.51 14.21 -3.31
CA ARG A 122 1.49 13.87 -2.27
C ARG A 122 0.91 12.92 -1.22
N GLY A 123 1.77 12.08 -0.64
CA GLY A 123 1.53 11.34 0.59
C GLY A 123 1.87 12.14 1.86
N GLY A 124 2.36 11.47 2.85
CA GLY A 124 2.67 12.03 4.17
C GLY A 124 1.81 11.40 5.26
N TYR A 125 0.82 12.15 5.77
CA TYR A 125 -0.14 11.66 6.74
C TYR A 125 -1.49 12.35 6.55
N GLY A 126 -2.58 11.61 6.80
CA GLY A 126 -3.91 12.22 6.86
C GLY A 126 -5.04 11.37 6.29
N VAL A 127 -4.76 10.37 5.46
CA VAL A 127 -5.81 9.53 4.86
C VAL A 127 -6.60 8.76 5.91
N GLN A 128 -5.97 8.19 6.93
CA GLN A 128 -6.65 7.52 8.05
C GLN A 128 -7.65 8.43 8.80
N ARG A 129 -7.47 9.76 8.76
CA ARG A 129 -8.40 10.70 9.37
C ARG A 129 -9.64 11.00 8.52
N MET A 130 -9.53 10.78 7.20
CA MET A 130 -10.59 11.16 6.26
C MET A 130 -11.35 9.96 5.68
N VAL A 131 -10.78 8.77 5.65
CA VAL A 131 -11.33 7.61 4.95
C VAL A 131 -12.72 7.21 5.45
N ASP A 132 -12.99 7.33 6.75
CA ASP A 132 -14.29 7.02 7.36
C ASP A 132 -15.34 8.13 7.15
N LEU A 133 -14.94 9.31 6.66
CA LEU A 133 -15.83 10.41 6.33
C LEU A 133 -16.32 10.37 4.88
N VAL A 134 -15.79 9.46 4.07
CA VAL A 134 -16.12 9.31 2.64
C VAL A 134 -17.49 8.62 2.49
N ASP A 135 -18.36 9.18 1.67
CA ASP A 135 -19.61 8.53 1.27
C ASP A 135 -19.35 7.46 0.20
N TRP A 136 -18.94 6.27 0.67
CA TRP A 136 -18.60 5.13 -0.19
C TRP A 136 -19.78 4.62 -1.02
N ASP A 137 -21.02 4.82 -0.57
CA ASP A 137 -22.21 4.39 -1.31
C ASP A 137 -22.44 5.29 -2.53
N ALA A 138 -22.29 6.60 -2.37
CA ALA A 138 -22.33 7.53 -3.49
C ALA A 138 -21.21 7.24 -4.50
N LEU A 139 -19.98 6.96 -4.02
CA LEU A 139 -18.86 6.63 -4.89
C LEU A 139 -19.06 5.31 -5.65
N ARG A 140 -19.71 4.32 -5.04
CA ARG A 140 -20.04 3.03 -5.68
C ARG A 140 -21.00 3.18 -6.85
N ALA A 141 -21.93 4.14 -6.76
CA ALA A 141 -22.89 4.44 -7.83
C ALA A 141 -22.25 5.17 -9.02
N ALA A 142 -21.10 5.82 -8.82
CA ALA A 142 -20.40 6.55 -9.87
C ALA A 142 -19.69 5.61 -10.86
N PRO A 143 -19.38 6.10 -12.08
CA PRO A 143 -18.50 5.37 -13.00
C PRO A 143 -17.15 5.02 -12.37
N PRO A 144 -16.57 3.84 -12.67
CA PRO A 144 -15.28 3.46 -12.14
C PRO A 144 -14.18 4.40 -12.60
N LYS A 145 -13.28 4.78 -11.67
CA LYS A 145 -12.15 5.68 -11.94
C LYS A 145 -10.84 5.03 -11.56
N ILE A 146 -9.76 5.51 -12.18
CA ILE A 146 -8.39 5.15 -11.81
C ILE A 146 -7.99 5.98 -10.59
N LEU A 147 -7.41 5.34 -9.56
CA LEU A 147 -6.74 6.00 -8.43
C LEU A 147 -5.25 5.75 -8.53
N VAL A 148 -4.44 6.82 -8.44
CA VAL A 148 -2.97 6.75 -8.46
C VAL A 148 -2.41 7.39 -7.20
N GLY A 149 -1.51 6.68 -6.52
CA GLY A 149 -0.77 7.18 -5.37
C GLY A 149 0.01 6.07 -4.67
N PHE A 150 0.76 6.41 -3.62
CA PHE A 150 1.46 5.45 -2.78
C PHE A 150 1.68 6.02 -1.37
N SER A 151 2.42 5.32 -0.49
CA SER A 151 2.68 5.80 0.87
C SER A 151 1.37 5.91 1.69
N ASP A 152 1.03 7.05 2.25
CA ASP A 152 -0.21 7.31 3.01
C ASP A 152 -1.48 6.95 2.23
N ILE A 153 -1.41 6.92 0.88
CA ILE A 153 -2.53 6.54 0.01
C ILE A 153 -2.86 5.04 0.11
N THR A 154 -2.02 4.24 0.74
CA THR A 154 -2.28 2.82 1.03
C THR A 154 -3.67 2.60 1.61
N VAL A 155 -4.10 3.45 2.54
CA VAL A 155 -5.42 3.34 3.19
C VAL A 155 -6.57 3.60 2.19
N LEU A 156 -6.41 4.53 1.24
CA LEU A 156 -7.39 4.72 0.16
C LEU A 156 -7.40 3.55 -0.83
N HIS A 157 -6.24 2.97 -1.15
CA HIS A 157 -6.18 1.78 -2.01
C HIS A 157 -6.96 0.62 -1.41
N GLU A 158 -6.74 0.32 -0.13
CA GLU A 158 -7.48 -0.72 0.59
C GLU A 158 -8.99 -0.43 0.63
N ALA A 159 -9.38 0.81 0.95
CA ALA A 159 -10.77 1.21 1.00
C ALA A 159 -11.47 1.14 -0.38
N VAL A 160 -10.80 1.58 -1.45
CA VAL A 160 -11.33 1.50 -2.83
C VAL A 160 -11.52 0.05 -3.28
N ASP A 161 -10.55 -0.83 -3.00
CA ASP A 161 -10.70 -2.26 -3.31
C ASP A 161 -11.85 -2.89 -2.53
N LEU A 162 -11.89 -2.67 -1.22
CA LEU A 162 -12.89 -3.30 -0.34
C LEU A 162 -14.31 -2.75 -0.54
N ARG A 163 -14.44 -1.43 -0.75
CA ARG A 163 -15.74 -0.76 -0.82
C ARG A 163 -16.29 -0.69 -2.24
N LEU A 164 -15.43 -0.55 -3.24
CA LEU A 164 -15.83 -0.32 -4.63
C LEU A 164 -15.50 -1.49 -5.57
N GLY A 165 -14.63 -2.41 -5.18
CA GLY A 165 -14.18 -3.53 -6.02
C GLY A 165 -13.38 -3.07 -7.24
N LEU A 166 -12.61 -1.99 -7.12
CA LEU A 166 -11.86 -1.39 -8.21
C LEU A 166 -10.36 -1.59 -8.04
N PRO A 167 -9.63 -1.92 -9.11
CA PRO A 167 -8.19 -1.89 -9.09
C PRO A 167 -7.68 -0.46 -8.99
N THR A 168 -6.51 -0.30 -8.36
CA THR A 168 -5.84 0.98 -8.17
C THR A 168 -4.37 0.87 -8.57
N LEU A 169 -3.65 2.00 -8.67
CA LEU A 169 -2.23 2.02 -8.99
C LEU A 169 -1.41 2.50 -7.80
N TYR A 170 -0.64 1.60 -7.21
CA TYR A 170 0.43 1.93 -6.28
C TYR A 170 1.62 2.46 -7.07
N GLY A 171 1.74 3.76 -7.18
CA GLY A 171 2.70 4.39 -8.09
C GLY A 171 2.95 5.86 -7.76
N PRO A 172 3.88 6.50 -8.46
CA PRO A 172 4.38 7.81 -8.11
C PRO A 172 3.26 8.87 -8.12
N MET A 173 3.31 9.74 -7.11
CA MET A 173 2.36 10.84 -6.96
C MET A 173 2.80 12.07 -7.75
N GLY A 174 1.83 12.92 -8.11
CA GLY A 174 2.02 14.04 -9.02
C GLY A 174 3.11 15.07 -8.66
N THR A 175 3.58 15.11 -7.41
CA THR A 175 4.67 15.99 -6.97
C THR A 175 5.87 15.23 -6.38
N ALA A 176 5.88 13.90 -6.47
CA ALA A 176 6.97 13.08 -5.95
C ALA A 176 8.27 13.30 -6.73
N ALA A 177 9.43 13.20 -6.06
CA ALA A 177 10.74 13.34 -6.71
C ALA A 177 10.91 12.31 -7.83
N ALA A 178 10.65 11.04 -7.54
CA ALA A 178 10.72 9.97 -8.53
C ALA A 178 9.88 10.27 -9.79
N PHE A 179 8.69 10.88 -9.64
CA PHE A 179 7.85 11.25 -10.78
C PHE A 179 8.43 12.38 -11.62
N LEU A 180 9.04 13.39 -10.97
CA LEU A 180 9.51 14.61 -11.63
C LEU A 180 10.94 14.48 -12.17
N GLU A 181 11.77 13.64 -11.56
CA GLU A 181 13.22 13.62 -11.77
C GLU A 181 13.70 12.32 -12.44
N ASP A 182 12.91 11.22 -12.38
CA ASP A 182 13.24 9.96 -13.04
C ASP A 182 12.29 9.64 -14.21
N HIS A 183 12.83 9.73 -15.42
CA HIS A 183 12.08 9.45 -16.65
C HIS A 183 11.53 8.02 -16.72
N ALA A 184 12.24 7.03 -16.18
CA ALA A 184 11.80 5.64 -16.22
C ALA A 184 10.55 5.43 -15.35
N THR A 185 10.53 6.03 -14.16
CA THR A 185 9.35 6.05 -13.27
C THR A 185 8.15 6.73 -13.94
N ALA A 186 8.36 7.92 -14.49
CA ALA A 186 7.29 8.65 -15.16
C ALA A 186 6.74 7.92 -16.41
N ASP A 187 7.63 7.34 -17.24
CA ASP A 187 7.22 6.56 -18.41
C ASP A 187 6.50 5.27 -18.02
N HIS A 188 6.94 4.58 -16.97
CA HIS A 188 6.25 3.38 -16.49
C HIS A 188 4.83 3.69 -16.03
N LEU A 189 4.61 4.79 -15.28
CA LEU A 189 3.26 5.24 -14.92
C LEU A 189 2.45 5.60 -16.18
N ARG A 190 3.02 6.38 -17.10
CA ARG A 190 2.36 6.75 -18.35
C ARG A 190 1.90 5.52 -19.13
N ARG A 191 2.80 4.56 -19.34
CA ARG A 191 2.48 3.30 -20.05
C ARG A 191 1.41 2.51 -19.32
N THR A 192 1.46 2.43 -18.00
CA THR A 192 0.42 1.72 -17.21
C THR A 192 -0.95 2.37 -17.37
N LEU A 193 -1.01 3.71 -17.49
CA LEU A 193 -2.27 4.44 -17.67
C LEU A 193 -2.82 4.34 -19.10
N PHE A 194 -1.96 4.41 -20.13
CA PHE A 194 -2.36 4.51 -21.55
C PHE A 194 -2.24 3.19 -22.31
N GLU A 195 -1.29 2.35 -21.94
CA GLU A 195 -0.89 1.11 -22.66
C GLU A 195 -0.72 -0.06 -21.66
N PRO A 196 -1.72 -0.36 -20.80
CA PRO A 196 -1.57 -1.28 -19.67
C PRO A 196 -1.15 -2.69 -20.06
N ALA A 197 -1.35 -3.10 -21.31
CA ALA A 197 -0.87 -4.40 -21.81
C ALA A 197 0.66 -4.49 -21.84
N THR A 198 1.37 -3.35 -21.93
CA THR A 198 2.83 -3.29 -22.03
C THR A 198 3.54 -3.33 -20.68
N THR A 199 2.81 -3.18 -19.58
CA THR A 199 3.34 -3.14 -18.19
C THR A 199 2.83 -4.29 -17.32
N ARG A 200 2.49 -5.41 -17.94
CA ARG A 200 1.98 -6.59 -17.21
C ARG A 200 3.06 -7.35 -16.44
N VAL A 201 4.30 -7.31 -16.90
CA VAL A 201 5.43 -7.95 -16.22
C VAL A 201 6.22 -6.90 -15.46
N LEU A 202 6.27 -7.06 -14.15
CA LEU A 202 6.99 -6.18 -13.22
C LEU A 202 8.22 -6.92 -12.72
N THR A 203 9.39 -6.29 -12.87
CA THR A 203 10.68 -6.78 -12.41
C THR A 203 11.65 -5.61 -12.27
N SER A 204 12.70 -5.78 -11.49
CA SER A 204 13.80 -4.82 -11.37
C SER A 204 15.14 -5.54 -11.50
N ALA A 205 16.21 -4.77 -11.69
CA ALA A 205 17.56 -5.31 -11.74
C ALA A 205 18.03 -5.88 -10.39
N THR A 206 17.38 -5.48 -9.30
CA THR A 206 17.67 -5.90 -7.91
C THR A 206 16.71 -6.97 -7.40
N ALA A 207 15.70 -7.34 -8.20
CA ALA A 207 14.73 -8.35 -7.80
C ALA A 207 15.40 -9.72 -7.65
N GLU A 208 15.33 -10.27 -6.44
CA GLU A 208 15.90 -11.60 -6.13
C GLU A 208 14.98 -12.40 -5.20
N PRO A 209 15.10 -13.74 -5.17
CA PRO A 209 14.33 -14.54 -4.23
C PRO A 209 14.82 -14.33 -2.78
N LEU A 210 13.93 -13.92 -1.89
CA LEU A 210 14.14 -14.04 -0.44
C LEU A 210 13.68 -15.41 0.06
N VAL A 211 12.51 -15.87 -0.42
CA VAL A 211 12.01 -17.23 -0.27
C VAL A 211 11.63 -17.74 -1.67
N PRO A 212 12.29 -18.79 -2.18
CA PRO A 212 12.03 -19.33 -3.51
C PRO A 212 10.59 -19.83 -3.69
N GLY A 213 10.14 -19.89 -4.94
CA GLY A 213 8.87 -20.49 -5.32
C GLY A 213 8.00 -19.58 -6.17
N ARG A 214 6.80 -20.08 -6.50
CA ARG A 214 5.84 -19.41 -7.37
C ARG A 214 4.43 -19.58 -6.84
N ALA A 215 3.63 -18.50 -6.86
CA ALA A 215 2.24 -18.55 -6.46
C ALA A 215 1.38 -17.56 -7.25
N ALA A 216 0.10 -17.91 -7.42
CA ALA A 216 -0.93 -17.03 -7.96
C ALA A 216 -1.75 -16.41 -6.83
N GLY A 217 -2.19 -15.16 -7.03
CA GLY A 217 -3.01 -14.46 -6.06
C GLY A 217 -3.51 -13.12 -6.60
N THR A 218 -4.26 -12.39 -5.78
CA THR A 218 -4.66 -11.02 -6.11
C THR A 218 -3.70 -10.04 -5.44
N THR A 219 -3.19 -9.05 -6.16
CA THR A 219 -2.30 -8.04 -5.60
C THR A 219 -3.01 -7.14 -4.57
N ALA A 220 -2.42 -6.91 -3.42
CA ALA A 220 -2.93 -6.02 -2.36
C ALA A 220 -1.76 -5.50 -1.52
N GLY A 221 -1.97 -4.46 -0.73
CA GLY A 221 -0.96 -3.97 0.20
C GLY A 221 -0.46 -2.56 -0.09
N GLY A 222 0.80 -2.27 0.27
CA GLY A 222 1.44 -0.96 0.15
C GLY A 222 2.42 -0.69 1.29
N CYS A 223 2.38 0.50 1.90
CA CYS A 223 3.22 0.88 3.01
C CYS A 223 2.91 0.03 4.26
N ALA A 224 3.92 -0.69 4.76
CA ALA A 224 3.76 -1.68 5.83
C ALA A 224 3.27 -1.05 7.14
N ALA A 225 3.80 0.11 7.52
CA ALA A 225 3.37 0.84 8.72
C ALA A 225 1.88 1.23 8.65
N LEU A 226 1.38 1.62 7.47
CA LEU A 226 -0.02 1.99 7.28
C LEU A 226 -0.93 0.76 7.39
N LEU A 227 -0.56 -0.36 6.79
CA LEU A 227 -1.32 -1.60 6.90
C LEU A 227 -1.42 -2.09 8.35
N ALA A 228 -0.34 -1.95 9.13
CA ALA A 228 -0.33 -2.36 10.53
C ALA A 228 -1.12 -1.37 11.43
N THR A 229 -0.95 -0.07 11.23
CA THR A 229 -1.62 0.95 12.05
C THR A 229 -3.12 1.05 11.77
N ASP A 230 -3.56 0.63 10.59
CA ASP A 230 -4.98 0.57 10.24
C ASP A 230 -5.70 -0.67 10.81
N ARG A 231 -4.95 -1.67 11.35
CA ARG A 231 -5.55 -2.89 11.92
C ARG A 231 -6.56 -2.58 13.03
N GLY A 232 -7.76 -3.13 12.88
CA GLY A 232 -8.86 -2.94 13.83
C GLY A 232 -9.76 -1.73 13.55
N THR A 233 -9.49 -0.99 12.48
CA THR A 233 -10.38 0.10 12.00
C THR A 233 -11.41 -0.42 10.99
N PRO A 234 -12.50 0.34 10.71
CA PRO A 234 -13.50 -0.06 9.72
C PRO A 234 -12.98 -0.12 8.27
N SER A 235 -11.89 0.61 7.96
CA SER A 235 -11.24 0.65 6.65
C SER A 235 -10.20 -0.45 6.44
N ALA A 236 -9.75 -1.10 7.52
CA ALA A 236 -8.74 -2.14 7.43
C ALA A 236 -9.23 -3.39 6.68
N ARG A 237 -8.38 -3.90 5.78
CA ARG A 237 -8.58 -5.23 5.20
C ARG A 237 -8.52 -6.29 6.31
N PRO A 238 -9.54 -7.11 6.49
CA PRO A 238 -9.57 -8.07 7.60
C PRO A 238 -8.55 -9.20 7.43
N SER A 239 -8.30 -9.66 6.20
CA SER A 239 -7.37 -10.73 5.87
C SER A 239 -6.75 -10.53 4.48
N PHE A 240 -5.48 -10.92 4.34
CA PHE A 240 -4.77 -11.00 3.07
C PHE A 240 -4.74 -12.42 2.50
N ALA A 241 -5.62 -13.33 2.95
CA ALA A 241 -5.71 -14.68 2.42
C ALA A 241 -5.90 -14.68 0.90
N GLY A 242 -5.10 -15.51 0.18
CA GLY A 242 -5.11 -15.60 -1.28
C GLY A 242 -4.53 -14.40 -2.01
N THR A 243 -3.89 -13.46 -1.31
CA THR A 243 -3.27 -12.29 -1.96
C THR A 243 -1.77 -12.46 -2.15
N ILE A 244 -1.24 -11.76 -3.15
CA ILE A 244 0.17 -11.40 -3.26
C ILE A 244 0.31 -10.07 -2.54
N LEU A 245 0.91 -10.08 -1.36
CA LEU A 245 1.03 -8.90 -0.51
C LEU A 245 2.25 -8.07 -0.94
N LEU A 246 2.00 -6.82 -1.32
CA LEU A 246 3.04 -5.84 -1.57
C LEU A 246 3.37 -5.11 -0.28
N LEU A 247 4.66 -5.02 0.06
CA LEU A 247 5.16 -4.31 1.24
C LEU A 247 6.36 -3.45 0.88
N GLU A 248 6.35 -2.22 1.34
CA GLU A 248 7.48 -1.28 1.31
C GLU A 248 7.35 -0.32 2.50
N ASP A 249 8.41 0.38 2.84
CA ASP A 249 8.36 1.46 3.83
C ASP A 249 9.56 2.41 3.68
N VAL A 250 9.56 3.52 4.40
CA VAL A 250 10.60 4.54 4.38
C VAL A 250 10.91 5.08 5.76
N ASN A 251 12.21 5.26 6.07
CA ASN A 251 12.69 5.86 7.32
C ASN A 251 12.24 5.12 8.61
N GLU A 252 11.89 3.85 8.52
CA GLU A 252 11.59 3.00 9.66
C GLU A 252 12.83 2.25 10.16
N GLN A 253 13.09 2.29 11.47
CA GLN A 253 14.21 1.52 12.04
C GLN A 253 13.90 0.01 11.95
N PRO A 254 14.92 -0.87 11.79
CA PRO A 254 14.73 -2.32 11.65
C PRO A 254 13.83 -2.93 12.73
N TYR A 255 13.97 -2.53 14.00
CA TYR A 255 13.10 -3.03 15.08
C TYR A 255 11.63 -2.58 14.91
N ARG A 256 11.37 -1.45 14.23
CA ARG A 256 10.00 -1.01 13.93
C ARG A 256 9.38 -1.85 12.83
N LEU A 257 10.18 -2.20 11.81
CA LEU A 257 9.77 -3.14 10.77
C LEU A 257 9.41 -4.50 11.35
N ASP A 258 10.27 -5.04 12.25
CA ASP A 258 9.99 -6.27 13.00
C ASP A 258 8.66 -6.17 13.75
N ARG A 259 8.46 -5.09 14.52
CA ARG A 259 7.21 -4.86 15.27
C ARG A 259 5.99 -4.78 14.35
N THR A 260 6.12 -4.09 13.21
CA THR A 260 5.06 -3.93 12.21
C THR A 260 4.66 -5.29 11.63
N LEU A 261 5.62 -6.09 11.19
CA LEU A 261 5.38 -7.44 10.69
C LEU A 261 4.83 -8.37 11.79
N THR A 262 5.38 -8.28 13.00
CA THR A 262 4.88 -9.02 14.16
C THR A 262 3.41 -8.70 14.45
N GLN A 263 3.00 -7.43 14.34
CA GLN A 263 1.59 -7.03 14.50
C GLN A 263 0.71 -7.64 13.40
N LEU A 264 1.13 -7.56 12.14
CA LEU A 264 0.38 -8.14 11.01
C LEU A 264 0.23 -9.65 11.14
N ILE A 265 1.30 -10.36 11.51
CA ILE A 265 1.29 -11.81 11.73
C ILE A 265 0.37 -12.16 12.91
N ARG A 266 0.59 -11.55 14.09
CA ARG A 266 -0.17 -11.87 15.32
C ARG A 266 -1.65 -11.50 15.23
N SER A 267 -2.02 -10.57 14.38
CA SER A 267 -3.43 -10.23 14.11
C SER A 267 -4.15 -11.26 13.21
N GLY A 268 -3.45 -12.28 12.71
CA GLY A 268 -3.98 -13.25 11.75
C GLY A 268 -4.20 -12.67 10.35
N ALA A 269 -3.77 -11.42 10.09
CA ALA A 269 -3.98 -10.77 8.80
C ALA A 269 -3.29 -11.50 7.65
N LEU A 270 -2.15 -12.13 7.93
CA LEU A 270 -1.32 -12.83 6.93
C LEU A 270 -1.63 -14.32 6.81
N ASP A 271 -2.64 -14.83 7.53
CA ASP A 271 -3.02 -16.25 7.42
C ASP A 271 -3.57 -16.55 6.03
N GLY A 272 -3.03 -17.60 5.39
CA GLY A 272 -3.42 -18.00 4.05
C GLY A 272 -2.93 -17.08 2.92
N LEU A 273 -1.92 -16.24 3.18
CA LEU A 273 -1.25 -15.42 2.18
C LEU A 273 -0.70 -16.30 1.03
N ALA A 274 -0.78 -15.82 -0.20
CA ALA A 274 -0.26 -16.56 -1.36
C ALA A 274 1.24 -16.31 -1.58
N ALA A 275 1.68 -15.07 -1.51
CA ALA A 275 3.07 -14.65 -1.72
C ALA A 275 3.31 -13.23 -1.18
N VAL A 276 4.58 -12.80 -1.15
CA VAL A 276 4.97 -11.41 -0.81
C VAL A 276 5.90 -10.83 -1.86
N ALA A 277 5.63 -9.61 -2.30
CA ALA A 277 6.54 -8.79 -3.08
C ALA A 277 7.04 -7.64 -2.20
N LEU A 278 8.34 -7.60 -1.90
CA LEU A 278 8.96 -6.53 -1.15
C LEU A 278 9.46 -5.45 -2.12
N GLY A 279 9.09 -4.20 -1.85
CA GLY A 279 9.57 -3.03 -2.56
C GLY A 279 10.83 -2.44 -1.92
N SER A 280 10.92 -1.11 -1.90
CA SER A 280 12.06 -0.39 -1.34
C SER A 280 11.96 -0.20 0.18
N TRP A 281 13.14 -0.05 0.83
CA TRP A 281 13.28 0.17 2.27
C TRP A 281 14.22 1.34 2.55
N GLU A 282 14.03 2.45 1.83
CA GLU A 282 14.87 3.64 1.89
C GLU A 282 14.92 4.24 3.31
N GLY A 283 16.14 4.46 3.82
CA GLY A 283 16.36 5.03 5.15
C GLY A 283 15.94 4.12 6.32
N CYS A 284 15.66 2.84 6.07
CA CYS A 284 15.24 1.89 7.11
C CYS A 284 16.40 1.25 7.88
N GLY A 285 17.64 1.59 7.55
CA GLY A 285 18.86 1.08 8.17
C GLY A 285 19.73 0.30 7.18
N PRO A 286 20.73 -0.45 7.67
CA PRO A 286 21.57 -1.27 6.81
C PRO A 286 20.72 -2.30 6.03
N PRO A 287 20.88 -2.39 4.69
CA PRO A 287 20.05 -3.28 3.86
C PRO A 287 20.10 -4.74 4.31
N GLU A 288 21.26 -5.21 4.75
CA GLU A 288 21.44 -6.59 5.23
C GLU A 288 20.59 -6.86 6.47
N LEU A 289 20.53 -5.92 7.41
CA LEU A 289 19.73 -6.05 8.64
C LEU A 289 18.24 -6.00 8.32
N VAL A 290 17.81 -5.13 7.42
CA VAL A 290 16.42 -5.08 6.96
C VAL A 290 16.04 -6.42 6.30
N ARG A 291 16.90 -6.94 5.44
CA ARG A 291 16.71 -8.23 4.78
C ARG A 291 16.62 -9.40 5.77
N GLU A 292 17.45 -9.39 6.81
CA GLU A 292 17.39 -10.39 7.91
C GLU A 292 16.02 -10.31 8.63
N VAL A 293 15.55 -9.12 8.98
CA VAL A 293 14.23 -8.94 9.60
C VAL A 293 13.11 -9.48 8.71
N MET A 294 13.14 -9.18 7.40
CA MET A 294 12.14 -9.69 6.46
C MET A 294 12.17 -11.22 6.39
N LEU A 295 13.35 -11.82 6.29
CA LEU A 295 13.51 -13.28 6.24
C LEU A 295 13.05 -13.94 7.56
N ASP A 296 13.40 -13.37 8.71
CA ASP A 296 13.02 -13.90 10.02
C ASP A 296 11.50 -13.87 10.24
N ARG A 297 10.83 -12.79 9.79
CA ARG A 297 9.38 -12.64 9.97
C ARG A 297 8.54 -13.32 8.89
N LEU A 298 8.96 -13.24 7.63
CA LEU A 298 8.17 -13.74 6.49
C LEU A 298 8.53 -15.17 6.09
N GLY A 299 9.79 -15.59 6.29
CA GLY A 299 10.24 -16.95 5.97
C GLY A 299 9.38 -18.05 6.59
N PRO A 300 9.03 -17.99 7.89
CA PRO A 300 8.16 -18.99 8.53
C PRO A 300 6.73 -19.09 7.95
N LEU A 301 6.27 -18.11 7.16
CA LEU A 301 4.97 -18.19 6.48
C LEU A 301 4.98 -19.25 5.37
N GLY A 302 6.16 -19.68 4.89
CA GLY A 302 6.30 -20.74 3.89
C GLY A 302 5.74 -20.39 2.51
N VAL A 303 5.65 -19.10 2.18
CA VAL A 303 5.19 -18.61 0.88
C VAL A 303 6.34 -17.97 0.10
N PRO A 304 6.27 -17.91 -1.25
CA PRO A 304 7.29 -17.23 -2.06
C PRO A 304 7.41 -15.74 -1.70
N VAL A 305 8.65 -15.24 -1.63
CA VAL A 305 8.95 -13.83 -1.33
C VAL A 305 9.99 -13.30 -2.31
N ILE A 306 9.67 -12.21 -3.03
CA ILE A 306 10.63 -11.43 -3.82
C ILE A 306 11.18 -10.30 -2.95
N TRP A 307 12.50 -10.12 -2.95
CA TRP A 307 13.22 -8.97 -2.41
C TRP A 307 13.41 -7.92 -3.50
N GLU A 308 13.16 -6.65 -3.16
CA GLU A 308 13.41 -5.47 -4.01
C GLU A 308 12.81 -5.53 -5.43
N LEU A 309 11.52 -5.82 -5.55
CA LEU A 309 10.81 -5.79 -6.84
C LEU A 309 10.86 -4.43 -7.54
N GLY A 310 11.29 -3.35 -6.86
CA GLY A 310 11.51 -2.04 -7.47
C GLY A 310 10.31 -1.09 -7.43
N PHE A 311 9.50 -1.12 -6.39
CA PHE A 311 8.42 -0.15 -6.16
C PHE A 311 8.55 0.50 -4.77
N GLY A 312 7.85 1.61 -4.55
CA GLY A 312 7.80 2.31 -3.26
C GLY A 312 8.62 3.60 -3.24
N HIS A 313 9.27 3.91 -2.11
CA HIS A 313 9.99 5.16 -1.86
C HIS A 313 11.42 5.16 -2.42
N SER A 314 11.68 4.52 -3.54
CA SER A 314 12.99 4.56 -4.20
C SER A 314 13.09 5.72 -5.20
N PRO A 315 14.31 6.15 -5.57
CA PRO A 315 14.51 7.15 -6.61
C PRO A 315 13.92 6.76 -7.97
N SER A 316 13.93 5.46 -8.29
CA SER A 316 13.26 4.88 -9.46
C SER A 316 12.23 3.87 -8.97
N SER A 317 10.98 4.01 -9.40
CA SER A 317 9.87 3.23 -8.84
C SER A 317 8.90 2.75 -9.92
N LEU A 318 8.62 1.45 -9.90
CA LEU A 318 7.54 0.85 -10.71
C LEU A 318 6.17 1.28 -10.20
N THR A 319 5.22 1.39 -11.10
CA THR A 319 3.80 1.45 -10.78
C THR A 319 3.25 0.04 -10.70
N VAL A 320 2.70 -0.35 -9.56
CA VAL A 320 2.16 -1.69 -9.33
C VAL A 320 0.63 -1.62 -9.23
N PRO A 321 -0.11 -2.31 -10.11
CA PRO A 321 -1.55 -2.44 -9.96
C PRO A 321 -1.93 -3.28 -8.73
N LEU A 322 -2.87 -2.76 -7.94
CA LEU A 322 -3.49 -3.44 -6.80
C LEU A 322 -4.91 -3.89 -7.16
N GLY A 323 -5.37 -4.97 -6.52
CA GLY A 323 -6.70 -5.52 -6.75
C GLY A 323 -6.81 -6.35 -8.03
N VAL A 324 -5.70 -6.84 -8.60
CA VAL A 324 -5.70 -7.61 -9.86
C VAL A 324 -5.12 -9.01 -9.67
N PRO A 325 -5.61 -10.03 -10.40
CA PRO A 325 -5.01 -11.35 -10.43
C PRO A 325 -3.61 -11.31 -11.04
N ALA A 326 -2.67 -12.00 -10.41
CA ALA A 326 -1.28 -12.04 -10.82
C ALA A 326 -0.60 -13.35 -10.40
N VAL A 327 0.57 -13.59 -10.97
CA VAL A 327 1.50 -14.65 -10.57
C VAL A 327 2.82 -14.01 -10.13
N LEU A 328 3.24 -14.32 -8.92
CA LEU A 328 4.57 -14.01 -8.43
C LEU A 328 5.47 -15.22 -8.63
N ASP A 329 6.61 -15.03 -9.28
CA ASP A 329 7.67 -16.00 -9.46
C ASP A 329 8.95 -15.46 -8.82
N ALA A 330 9.23 -15.92 -7.59
CA ALA A 330 10.37 -15.43 -6.83
C ALA A 330 11.70 -15.86 -7.47
N ASP A 331 11.76 -17.05 -8.05
CA ASP A 331 12.96 -17.57 -8.69
C ASP A 331 13.36 -16.75 -9.94
N ALA A 332 12.34 -16.25 -10.66
CA ALA A 332 12.54 -15.36 -11.81
C ALA A 332 12.60 -13.87 -11.45
N GLY A 333 12.32 -13.50 -10.20
CA GLY A 333 12.24 -12.10 -9.75
C GLY A 333 11.13 -11.30 -10.46
N THR A 334 9.96 -11.93 -10.73
CA THR A 334 8.88 -11.29 -11.50
C THR A 334 7.53 -11.36 -10.81
N LEU A 335 6.74 -10.29 -11.00
CA LEU A 335 5.30 -10.26 -10.76
C LEU A 335 4.58 -10.03 -12.09
N THR A 336 3.80 -11.00 -12.54
CA THR A 336 3.11 -10.96 -13.85
C THR A 336 1.61 -10.86 -13.64
N LEU A 337 0.98 -9.80 -14.14
CA LEU A 337 -0.47 -9.64 -14.14
C LEU A 337 -1.11 -10.57 -15.17
N ASP A 338 -2.19 -11.25 -14.81
CA ASP A 338 -2.89 -12.18 -15.71
C ASP A 338 -3.51 -11.44 -16.90
N GLU A 339 -3.99 -10.20 -16.67
CA GLU A 339 -4.61 -9.33 -17.67
C GLU A 339 -4.17 -7.87 -17.47
N PRO A 340 -4.32 -7.01 -18.50
CA PRO A 340 -4.14 -5.58 -18.32
C PRO A 340 -5.04 -5.03 -17.21
N VAL A 341 -4.51 -4.12 -16.38
CA VAL A 341 -5.25 -3.58 -15.22
C VAL A 341 -6.50 -2.81 -15.62
N PHE A 342 -6.50 -2.18 -16.77
CA PHE A 342 -7.61 -1.39 -17.29
C PHE A 342 -8.19 -1.97 -18.56
N GLY A 343 -9.51 -1.73 -18.77
CA GLY A 343 -10.20 -2.09 -20.00
C GLY A 343 -9.96 -1.09 -21.14
N GLU A 344 -10.40 -1.48 -22.34
CA GLU A 344 -10.39 -0.57 -23.49
C GLU A 344 -11.44 0.55 -23.31
N PRO A 345 -11.23 1.72 -23.92
CA PRO A 345 -12.27 2.76 -24.03
C PRO A 345 -13.53 2.20 -24.67
N SER A 346 -14.70 2.59 -24.16
CA SER A 346 -15.96 2.29 -24.86
C SER A 346 -15.93 2.95 -26.25
N ALA A 347 -16.31 2.18 -27.27
CA ALA A 347 -16.40 2.68 -28.63
C ALA A 347 -17.46 3.78 -28.76
#